data_4226d13ed1344e7c6abeeb162560468e
#
_entry.id   4226d13ed1344e7c6abeeb162560468e
#
_cell.length_a   1.000
_cell.length_b   1.000
_cell.length_c   1.000
_cell.angle_alpha   90.00
_cell.angle_beta   90.00
_cell.angle_gamma   90.00
#
_symmetry.space_group_name_H-M   'P 1'
#
loop_
_entity.id
_entity.type
_entity.pdbx_description
1 polymer ?
#
loop_
_entity_poly.entity_id
_entity_poly.type
_entity_poly.pdbx_seq_one_letter_code
_entity_poly.pdbx_strand_id
1 'polypeptide(L)'
;PFHEAGIQTHMLDRALNGLRMSPVPADVRKLFYKVKKAQGTDITRTFCGLNDIRNIAPSITYAHEAGMISQCSLCITHSPIHTVEYYTDMALKLIKLGADEICIKDMAGIGRPVSLGKIVANIKAAHPEIPIQYHSHAGPGFNMASILEVCEAGCDYIDVGMEPLSWGTGHADLLSVQAMLKDAGFQVPEVNMEAYMK
;
A
#
# COMPACT_ATOMS: atom_id res chain seq x y z
N PRO A 1 -3.15 23.23 0.35
CA PRO A 1 -4.38 22.90 -0.36
C PRO A 1 -4.87 21.47 -0.05
N PHE A 2 -3.98 20.42 -0.10
CA PHE A 2 -4.40 19.03 0.14
C PHE A 2 -4.98 18.82 1.52
N HIS A 3 -4.29 19.26 2.58
CA HIS A 3 -4.77 19.13 3.96
C HIS A 3 -6.06 19.91 4.21
N GLU A 4 -6.24 21.08 3.59
CA GLU A 4 -7.47 21.85 3.65
C GLU A 4 -8.66 21.10 3.04
N ALA A 5 -8.38 20.24 2.04
CA ALA A 5 -9.36 19.36 1.42
C ALA A 5 -9.55 18.03 2.17
N GLY A 6 -8.88 17.82 3.32
CA GLY A 6 -8.92 16.58 4.07
C GLY A 6 -8.15 15.42 3.43
N ILE A 7 -7.23 15.72 2.51
CA ILE A 7 -6.44 14.72 1.78
C ILE A 7 -5.12 14.48 2.50
N GLN A 8 -4.81 13.23 2.82
CA GLN A 8 -3.51 12.81 3.31
C GLN A 8 -2.55 12.55 2.17
N THR A 9 -1.28 12.90 2.37
CA THR A 9 -0.22 12.72 1.38
C THR A 9 0.68 11.55 1.73
N HIS A 10 0.97 10.71 0.76
CA HIS A 10 1.85 9.55 0.89
C HIS A 10 3.21 9.79 0.25
N MET A 11 4.25 9.23 0.86
CA MET A 11 5.58 9.16 0.31
C MET A 11 6.03 7.70 0.21
N LEU A 12 6.46 7.27 -0.97
CA LEU A 12 7.11 5.98 -1.13
C LEU A 12 8.56 6.06 -0.64
N ASP A 13 9.00 5.04 0.11
CA ASP A 13 10.32 4.93 0.70
C ASP A 13 10.84 3.50 0.56
N ARG A 14 12.10 3.39 0.18
CA ARG A 14 12.79 2.11 -0.08
C ARG A 14 13.53 1.58 1.15
N ALA A 15 12.98 1.76 2.34
CA ALA A 15 13.59 1.30 3.58
C ALA A 15 15.07 1.69 3.70
N LEU A 16 15.98 0.71 3.72
CA LEU A 16 17.42 0.94 3.83
C LEU A 16 17.98 1.94 2.80
N ASN A 17 17.38 2.01 1.62
CA ASN A 17 17.85 2.85 0.52
C ASN A 17 17.22 4.25 0.49
N GLY A 18 16.21 4.54 1.32
CA GLY A 18 15.46 5.80 1.25
C GLY A 18 14.86 6.00 -0.14
N LEU A 19 15.26 7.06 -0.85
CA LEU A 19 14.86 7.30 -2.25
C LEU A 19 15.90 6.84 -3.29
N ARG A 20 17.02 6.27 -2.84
CA ARG A 20 18.14 5.89 -3.71
C ARG A 20 18.05 4.42 -4.14
N MET A 21 18.99 4.01 -4.99
CA MET A 21 19.18 2.61 -5.40
C MET A 21 20.25 1.88 -4.57
N SER A 22 20.93 2.60 -3.67
CA SER A 22 21.94 2.09 -2.76
C SER A 22 21.62 2.49 -1.32
N PRO A 23 22.15 1.78 -0.32
CA PRO A 23 21.92 2.10 1.08
C PRO A 23 22.29 3.55 1.43
N VAL A 24 21.51 4.13 2.33
CA VAL A 24 21.69 5.48 2.84
C VAL A 24 21.99 5.39 4.34
N PRO A 25 22.97 6.17 4.87
CA PRO A 25 23.26 6.21 6.31
C PRO A 25 22.02 6.46 7.17
N ALA A 26 21.97 5.87 8.34
CA ALA A 26 20.79 5.88 9.21
C ALA A 26 20.39 7.29 9.66
N ASP A 27 21.36 8.15 9.97
CA ASP A 27 21.14 9.55 10.35
C ASP A 27 20.53 10.38 9.21
N VAL A 28 20.98 10.14 7.96
CA VAL A 28 20.41 10.78 6.76
C VAL A 28 18.97 10.32 6.54
N ARG A 29 18.67 9.02 6.70
CA ARG A 29 17.29 8.51 6.61
C ARG A 29 16.40 9.12 7.68
N LYS A 30 16.87 9.19 8.91
CA LYS A 30 16.14 9.80 10.02
C LYS A 30 15.84 11.30 9.77
N LEU A 31 16.82 12.04 9.24
CA LEU A 31 16.63 13.43 8.84
C LEU A 31 15.62 13.55 7.70
N PHE A 32 15.68 12.64 6.71
CA PHE A 32 14.76 12.62 5.58
C PHE A 32 13.29 12.56 6.00
N TYR A 33 12.91 11.70 6.96
CA TYR A 33 11.54 11.63 7.45
C TYR A 33 11.09 12.94 8.09
N LYS A 34 11.94 13.56 8.93
CA LYS A 34 11.64 14.86 9.55
C LYS A 34 11.43 15.97 8.50
N VAL A 35 12.28 16.02 7.49
CA VAL A 35 12.15 17.00 6.40
C VAL A 35 10.87 16.76 5.61
N LYS A 36 10.53 15.50 5.29
CA LYS A 36 9.30 15.18 4.57
C LYS A 36 8.05 15.51 5.36
N LYS A 37 8.03 15.24 6.66
CA LYS A 37 6.92 15.67 7.53
C LYS A 37 6.77 17.18 7.53
N ALA A 38 7.85 17.92 7.67
CA ALA A 38 7.82 19.39 7.61
C ALA A 38 7.34 19.93 6.25
N GLN A 39 7.53 19.18 5.16
CA GLN A 39 7.01 19.48 3.83
C GLN A 39 5.54 19.07 3.62
N GLY A 40 4.89 18.48 4.63
CA GLY A 40 3.48 18.12 4.58
C GLY A 40 3.18 16.69 4.22
N THR A 41 4.15 15.75 4.30
CA THR A 41 3.89 14.31 4.11
C THR A 41 3.29 13.72 5.38
N ASP A 42 2.19 12.99 5.24
CA ASP A 42 1.46 12.38 6.37
C ASP A 42 1.85 10.93 6.59
N ILE A 43 1.94 10.16 5.50
CA ILE A 43 2.14 8.72 5.53
C ILE A 43 3.41 8.37 4.77
N THR A 44 4.26 7.53 5.37
CA THR A 44 5.37 6.91 4.67
C THR A 44 5.02 5.48 4.32
N ARG A 45 5.04 5.15 3.01
CA ARG A 45 4.87 3.79 2.50
C ARG A 45 6.25 3.16 2.32
N THR A 46 6.69 2.45 3.33
CA THR A 46 8.01 1.81 3.34
C THR A 46 7.95 0.41 2.74
N PHE A 47 8.86 0.09 1.82
CA PHE A 47 9.01 -1.25 1.28
C PHE A 47 10.46 -1.72 1.24
N CYS A 48 10.65 -3.03 1.29
CA CYS A 48 11.90 -3.71 0.94
C CYS A 48 11.58 -4.76 -0.13
N GLY A 49 12.17 -4.64 -1.33
CA GLY A 49 11.91 -5.57 -2.43
C GLY A 49 12.28 -7.02 -2.11
N LEU A 50 13.12 -7.25 -1.08
CA LEU A 50 13.47 -8.57 -0.57
C LEU A 50 12.56 -9.04 0.58
N ASN A 51 11.58 -8.24 0.99
CA ASN A 51 10.74 -8.49 2.17
C ASN A 51 11.56 -8.72 3.47
N ASP A 52 12.71 -8.09 3.58
CA ASP A 52 13.54 -8.19 4.77
C ASP A 52 13.09 -7.19 5.83
N ILE A 53 12.44 -7.69 6.87
CA ILE A 53 11.91 -6.90 7.99
C ILE A 53 13.02 -6.08 8.68
N ARG A 54 14.26 -6.57 8.73
CA ARG A 54 15.40 -5.85 9.33
C ARG A 54 15.67 -4.52 8.62
N ASN A 55 15.39 -4.44 7.33
CA ASN A 55 15.52 -3.22 6.55
C ASN A 55 14.34 -2.25 6.78
N ILE A 56 13.14 -2.77 7.07
CA ILE A 56 11.92 -1.98 7.28
C ILE A 56 11.84 -1.43 8.72
N ALA A 57 12.21 -2.23 9.71
CA ALA A 57 12.04 -1.90 11.12
C ALA A 57 12.59 -0.51 11.54
N PRO A 58 13.80 -0.07 11.11
CA PRO A 58 14.27 1.27 11.44
C PRO A 58 13.39 2.39 10.86
N SER A 59 12.77 2.16 9.70
CA SER A 59 11.88 3.14 9.06
C SER A 59 10.60 3.37 9.88
N ILE A 60 10.05 2.36 10.53
CA ILE A 60 8.92 2.49 11.46
C ILE A 60 9.27 3.47 12.58
N THR A 61 10.41 3.25 13.23
CA THR A 61 10.89 4.14 14.30
C THR A 61 11.09 5.58 13.81
N TYR A 62 11.72 5.76 12.64
CA TYR A 62 11.98 7.10 12.11
C TYR A 62 10.70 7.82 11.68
N ALA A 63 9.70 7.10 11.17
CA ALA A 63 8.39 7.64 10.84
C ALA A 63 7.70 8.17 12.10
N HIS A 64 7.64 7.38 13.17
CA HIS A 64 7.04 7.77 14.44
C HIS A 64 7.77 8.94 15.09
N GLU A 65 9.10 8.94 15.12
CA GLU A 65 9.89 10.07 15.64
C GLU A 65 9.68 11.36 14.86
N ALA A 66 9.28 11.27 13.59
CA ALA A 66 8.94 12.40 12.75
C ALA A 66 7.45 12.81 12.84
N GLY A 67 6.61 12.02 13.53
CA GLY A 67 5.15 12.24 13.61
C GLY A 67 4.40 11.87 12.34
N MET A 68 4.89 10.85 11.60
CA MET A 68 4.27 10.31 10.40
C MET A 68 3.59 8.96 10.71
N ILE A 69 2.58 8.62 9.94
CA ILE A 69 1.99 7.27 9.90
C ILE A 69 2.95 6.35 9.17
N SER A 70 3.26 5.20 9.76
CA SER A 70 4.14 4.18 9.19
C SER A 70 3.31 3.10 8.50
N GLN A 71 3.21 3.16 7.16
CA GLN A 71 2.62 2.11 6.35
C GLN A 71 3.72 1.18 5.83
N CYS A 72 3.67 -0.10 6.20
CA CYS A 72 4.66 -1.10 5.80
C CYS A 72 4.13 -1.99 4.67
N SER A 73 4.97 -2.21 3.65
CA SER A 73 4.56 -2.94 2.45
C SER A 73 5.04 -4.38 2.43
N LEU A 74 4.16 -5.28 2.01
CA LEU A 74 4.45 -6.65 1.61
C LEU A 74 4.64 -6.68 0.10
N CYS A 75 5.88 -6.84 -0.37
CA CYS A 75 6.18 -6.90 -1.80
C CYS A 75 5.76 -8.27 -2.35
N ILE A 76 4.70 -8.29 -3.14
CA ILE A 76 4.13 -9.52 -3.68
C ILE A 76 5.01 -10.08 -4.81
N THR A 77 5.33 -11.35 -4.69
CA THR A 77 5.95 -12.15 -5.74
C THR A 77 5.37 -13.56 -5.74
N HIS A 78 5.67 -14.34 -6.78
CA HIS A 78 5.16 -15.69 -6.94
C HIS A 78 6.30 -16.69 -6.96
N SER A 79 6.38 -17.54 -5.92
CA SER A 79 7.33 -18.63 -5.82
C SER A 79 6.85 -19.67 -4.78
N PRO A 80 7.47 -20.84 -4.71
CA PRO A 80 7.10 -21.85 -3.69
C PRO A 80 7.24 -21.37 -2.23
N ILE A 81 8.02 -20.32 -1.98
CA ILE A 81 8.24 -19.77 -0.63
C ILE A 81 7.22 -18.69 -0.29
N HIS A 82 6.79 -17.90 -1.28
CA HIS A 82 5.92 -16.75 -1.09
C HIS A 82 4.44 -17.19 -1.06
N THR A 83 4.08 -17.85 0.03
CA THR A 83 2.73 -18.37 0.30
C THR A 83 1.85 -17.36 1.04
N VAL A 84 0.57 -17.69 1.21
CA VAL A 84 -0.36 -16.89 2.04
C VAL A 84 0.16 -16.78 3.47
N GLU A 85 0.64 -17.90 4.03
CA GLU A 85 1.18 -17.96 5.40
C GLU A 85 2.43 -17.11 5.56
N TYR A 86 3.33 -17.11 4.57
CA TYR A 86 4.53 -16.28 4.55
C TYR A 86 4.17 -14.78 4.65
N TYR A 87 3.24 -14.31 3.83
CA TYR A 87 2.83 -12.91 3.83
C TYR A 87 2.03 -12.53 5.08
N THR A 88 1.17 -13.44 5.54
CA THR A 88 0.45 -13.23 6.80
C THR A 88 1.43 -13.08 7.98
N ASP A 89 2.38 -14.00 8.13
CA ASP A 89 3.40 -13.95 9.18
C ASP A 89 4.26 -12.68 9.11
N MET A 90 4.64 -12.27 7.90
CA MET A 90 5.37 -11.01 7.70
C MET A 90 4.56 -9.80 8.16
N ALA A 91 3.28 -9.71 7.80
CA ALA A 91 2.39 -8.63 8.23
C ALA A 91 2.29 -8.57 9.75
N LEU A 92 2.03 -9.70 10.40
CA LEU A 92 1.91 -9.79 11.88
C LEU A 92 3.21 -9.36 12.57
N LYS A 93 4.37 -9.70 12.01
CA LYS A 93 5.66 -9.24 12.53
C LYS A 93 5.84 -7.73 12.38
N LEU A 94 5.43 -7.13 11.26
CA LEU A 94 5.51 -5.69 11.03
C LEU A 94 4.55 -4.92 11.97
N ILE A 95 3.33 -5.42 12.17
CA ILE A 95 2.36 -4.87 13.13
C ILE A 95 2.95 -4.91 14.56
N LYS A 96 3.54 -6.04 14.95
CA LYS A 96 4.21 -6.17 16.26
C LYS A 96 5.38 -5.18 16.43
N LEU A 97 6.03 -4.77 15.35
CA LEU A 97 7.10 -3.78 15.37
C LEU A 97 6.57 -2.33 15.37
N GLY A 98 5.25 -2.14 15.28
CA GLY A 98 4.60 -0.85 15.34
C GLY A 98 4.18 -0.27 13.99
N ALA A 99 4.05 -1.08 12.93
CA ALA A 99 3.43 -0.58 11.70
C ALA A 99 1.99 -0.14 11.99
N ASP A 100 1.65 1.08 11.59
CA ASP A 100 0.30 1.63 11.76
C ASP A 100 -0.66 1.11 10.69
N GLU A 101 -0.14 0.79 9.51
CA GLU A 101 -0.90 0.29 8.35
C GLU A 101 -0.09 -0.74 7.57
N ILE A 102 -0.78 -1.64 6.88
CA ILE A 102 -0.17 -2.62 5.97
C ILE A 102 -0.56 -2.32 4.53
N CYS A 103 0.43 -2.31 3.63
CA CYS A 103 0.20 -2.23 2.19
C CYS A 103 0.54 -3.57 1.53
N ILE A 104 -0.44 -4.19 0.89
CA ILE A 104 -0.20 -5.31 -0.02
C ILE A 104 0.25 -4.73 -1.35
N LYS A 105 1.55 -4.84 -1.63
CA LYS A 105 2.20 -4.15 -2.75
C LYS A 105 2.53 -5.10 -3.88
N ASP A 106 1.62 -5.19 -4.85
CA ASP A 106 1.76 -5.99 -6.06
C ASP A 106 2.32 -5.13 -7.21
N MET A 107 3.63 -4.87 -7.15
CA MET A 107 4.34 -4.00 -8.11
C MET A 107 4.35 -4.55 -9.53
N ALA A 108 4.24 -5.86 -9.71
CA ALA A 108 4.24 -6.51 -11.01
C ALA A 108 2.84 -6.89 -11.49
N GLY A 109 1.81 -6.75 -10.66
CA GLY A 109 0.44 -7.15 -10.97
C GLY A 109 0.25 -8.66 -11.10
N ILE A 110 1.12 -9.46 -10.46
CA ILE A 110 1.16 -10.92 -10.57
C ILE A 110 0.51 -11.65 -9.40
N GLY A 111 0.05 -10.94 -8.40
CA GLY A 111 -0.64 -11.51 -7.25
C GLY A 111 -1.87 -12.29 -7.69
N ARG A 112 -2.06 -13.49 -7.11
CA ARG A 112 -3.22 -14.33 -7.42
C ARG A 112 -4.41 -13.85 -6.59
N PRO A 113 -5.55 -13.53 -7.22
CA PRO A 113 -6.68 -12.88 -6.54
C PRO A 113 -7.09 -13.56 -5.24
N VAL A 114 -7.42 -14.84 -5.29
CA VAL A 114 -7.84 -15.62 -4.11
C VAL A 114 -6.76 -15.67 -3.03
N SER A 115 -5.47 -15.75 -3.41
CA SER A 115 -4.38 -15.75 -2.43
C SER A 115 -4.26 -14.40 -1.72
N LEU A 116 -4.41 -13.31 -2.45
CA LEU A 116 -4.39 -11.96 -1.90
C LEU A 116 -5.57 -11.72 -0.96
N GLY A 117 -6.79 -12.14 -1.33
CA GLY A 117 -7.95 -12.10 -0.44
C GLY A 117 -7.71 -12.88 0.86
N LYS A 118 -7.12 -14.08 0.79
CA LYS A 118 -6.77 -14.87 1.98
C LYS A 118 -5.76 -14.16 2.88
N ILE A 119 -4.76 -13.47 2.31
CA ILE A 119 -3.78 -12.69 3.09
C ILE A 119 -4.49 -11.58 3.86
N VAL A 120 -5.37 -10.82 3.18
CA VAL A 120 -6.17 -9.76 3.83
C VAL A 120 -7.04 -10.35 4.94
N ALA A 121 -7.80 -11.41 4.66
CA ALA A 121 -8.68 -12.04 5.63
C ALA A 121 -7.92 -12.52 6.88
N ASN A 122 -6.74 -13.12 6.71
CA ASN A 122 -5.91 -13.59 7.82
C ASN A 122 -5.40 -12.44 8.69
N ILE A 123 -4.95 -11.33 8.06
CA ILE A 123 -4.49 -10.15 8.79
C ILE A 123 -5.67 -9.53 9.56
N LYS A 124 -6.82 -9.35 8.92
CA LYS A 124 -8.03 -8.80 9.55
C LYS A 124 -8.59 -9.67 10.67
N ALA A 125 -8.47 -10.98 10.55
CA ALA A 125 -8.87 -11.90 11.62
C ALA A 125 -7.99 -11.76 12.87
N ALA A 126 -6.70 -11.45 12.72
CA ALA A 126 -5.76 -11.25 13.82
C ALA A 126 -5.78 -9.80 14.36
N HIS A 127 -5.94 -8.82 13.48
CA HIS A 127 -5.86 -7.38 13.74
C HIS A 127 -6.95 -6.63 12.93
N PRO A 128 -8.23 -6.70 13.34
CA PRO A 128 -9.33 -6.04 12.62
C PRO A 128 -9.19 -4.52 12.55
N GLU A 129 -8.46 -3.92 13.50
CA GLU A 129 -8.22 -2.49 13.61
C GLU A 129 -7.18 -1.94 12.63
N ILE A 130 -6.29 -2.78 12.11
CA ILE A 130 -5.18 -2.34 11.24
C ILE A 130 -5.72 -2.02 9.84
N PRO A 131 -5.54 -0.79 9.33
CA PRO A 131 -5.87 -0.47 7.96
C PRO A 131 -5.01 -1.24 6.96
N ILE A 132 -5.64 -1.78 5.93
CA ILE A 132 -4.97 -2.49 4.84
C ILE A 132 -5.22 -1.73 3.54
N GLN A 133 -4.14 -1.44 2.82
CA GLN A 133 -4.18 -0.84 1.50
C GLN A 133 -3.69 -1.82 0.45
N TYR A 134 -4.37 -1.90 -0.69
CA TYR A 134 -3.95 -2.70 -1.82
C TYR A 134 -3.43 -1.81 -2.94
N HIS A 135 -2.18 -2.03 -3.33
CA HIS A 135 -1.47 -1.36 -4.41
C HIS A 135 -1.12 -2.38 -5.48
N SER A 136 -1.64 -2.22 -6.68
CA SER A 136 -1.45 -3.20 -7.76
C SER A 136 -1.32 -2.53 -9.12
N HIS A 137 -0.41 -3.05 -9.95
CA HIS A 137 -0.29 -2.66 -11.35
C HIS A 137 -1.12 -3.57 -12.27
N ALA A 138 -1.61 -3.00 -13.38
CA ALA A 138 -2.62 -3.65 -14.22
C ALA A 138 -2.06 -4.56 -15.33
N GLY A 139 -0.74 -4.54 -15.58
CA GLY A 139 -0.11 -5.14 -16.75
C GLY A 139 -0.53 -6.58 -17.09
N PRO A 140 -0.42 -7.55 -16.15
CA PRO A 140 -0.82 -8.95 -16.40
C PRO A 140 -2.33 -9.22 -16.41
N GLY A 141 -3.16 -8.24 -16.04
CA GLY A 141 -4.62 -8.34 -16.08
C GLY A 141 -5.30 -8.96 -14.86
N PHE A 142 -4.57 -9.33 -13.80
CA PHE A 142 -5.16 -9.89 -12.58
C PHE A 142 -5.78 -8.84 -11.64
N ASN A 143 -5.38 -7.59 -11.75
CA ASN A 143 -5.62 -6.59 -10.71
C ASN A 143 -7.10 -6.32 -10.43
N MET A 144 -7.99 -6.29 -11.43
CA MET A 144 -9.43 -6.10 -11.21
C MET A 144 -10.04 -7.21 -10.34
N ALA A 145 -9.73 -8.48 -10.68
CA ALA A 145 -10.17 -9.61 -9.86
C ALA A 145 -9.54 -9.57 -8.46
N SER A 146 -8.28 -9.17 -8.36
CA SER A 146 -7.59 -9.02 -7.08
C SER A 146 -8.18 -7.92 -6.20
N ILE A 147 -8.58 -6.78 -6.80
CA ILE A 147 -9.27 -5.70 -6.09
C ILE A 147 -10.57 -6.21 -5.47
N LEU A 148 -11.38 -6.95 -6.24
CA LEU A 148 -12.63 -7.50 -5.73
C LEU A 148 -12.38 -8.44 -4.54
N GLU A 149 -11.48 -9.41 -4.70
CA GLU A 149 -11.14 -10.39 -3.66
C GLU A 149 -10.60 -9.75 -2.37
N VAL A 150 -9.73 -8.74 -2.49
CA VAL A 150 -9.21 -8.07 -1.28
C VAL A 150 -10.27 -7.19 -0.62
N CYS A 151 -11.18 -6.55 -1.39
CA CYS A 151 -12.28 -5.78 -0.83
C CYS A 151 -13.27 -6.68 -0.09
N GLU A 152 -13.65 -7.84 -0.66
CA GLU A 152 -14.49 -8.83 0.00
C GLU A 152 -13.86 -9.36 1.30
N ALA A 153 -12.53 -9.42 1.36
CA ALA A 153 -11.78 -9.82 2.54
C ALA A 153 -11.59 -8.71 3.60
N GLY A 154 -12.05 -7.47 3.33
CA GLY A 154 -12.01 -6.35 4.26
C GLY A 154 -10.83 -5.39 4.08
N CYS A 155 -10.27 -5.26 2.88
CA CYS A 155 -9.30 -4.23 2.56
C CYS A 155 -9.93 -2.83 2.65
N ASP A 156 -9.24 -1.86 3.26
CA ASP A 156 -9.79 -0.54 3.55
C ASP A 156 -9.56 0.47 2.42
N TYR A 157 -8.41 0.36 1.72
CA TYR A 157 -8.01 1.32 0.69
C TYR A 157 -7.49 0.62 -0.56
N ILE A 158 -7.86 1.16 -1.73
CA ILE A 158 -7.40 0.68 -3.03
C ILE A 158 -6.69 1.81 -3.78
N ASP A 159 -5.48 1.55 -4.26
CA ASP A 159 -4.79 2.47 -5.17
C ASP A 159 -5.38 2.35 -6.57
N VAL A 160 -5.75 3.47 -7.16
CA VAL A 160 -6.31 3.56 -8.51
C VAL A 160 -5.57 4.60 -9.34
N GLY A 161 -5.66 4.48 -10.64
CA GLY A 161 -5.18 5.49 -11.60
C GLY A 161 -6.31 6.36 -12.11
N MET A 162 -5.95 7.42 -12.82
CA MET A 162 -6.86 8.25 -13.58
C MET A 162 -6.40 8.30 -15.04
N GLU A 163 -7.35 8.28 -15.98
CA GLU A 163 -7.03 8.47 -17.39
C GLU A 163 -6.32 9.82 -17.62
N PRO A 164 -5.30 9.89 -18.49
CA PRO A 164 -4.78 8.80 -19.34
C PRO A 164 -3.64 7.97 -18.71
N LEU A 165 -3.45 8.02 -17.40
CA LEU A 165 -2.34 7.38 -16.69
C LEU A 165 -2.71 6.03 -16.05
N SER A 166 -3.93 5.54 -16.25
CA SER A 166 -4.41 4.23 -15.79
C SER A 166 -4.04 3.11 -16.75
N TRP A 167 -4.20 1.86 -16.28
CA TRP A 167 -3.95 0.60 -16.99
C TRP A 167 -2.46 0.33 -17.34
N GLY A 168 -2.22 -0.73 -18.05
CA GLY A 168 -0.87 -1.15 -18.44
C GLY A 168 0.06 -1.25 -17.22
N THR A 169 1.13 -0.45 -17.22
CA THR A 169 2.08 -0.35 -16.10
C THR A 169 1.58 0.55 -14.95
N GLY A 170 0.44 1.21 -15.13
CA GLY A 170 -0.25 1.97 -14.09
C GLY A 170 -1.20 1.09 -13.27
N HIS A 171 -2.06 1.75 -12.51
CA HIS A 171 -3.13 1.10 -11.74
C HIS A 171 -4.40 0.91 -12.59
N ALA A 172 -5.36 0.14 -12.07
CA ALA A 172 -6.70 0.11 -12.63
C ALA A 172 -7.32 1.51 -12.58
N ASP A 173 -8.16 1.81 -13.57
CA ASP A 173 -8.83 3.10 -13.66
C ASP A 173 -9.87 3.28 -12.55
N LEU A 174 -9.91 4.49 -11.99
CA LEU A 174 -10.82 4.89 -10.91
C LEU A 174 -12.28 4.60 -11.23
N LEU A 175 -12.75 4.97 -12.43
CA LEU A 175 -14.16 4.81 -12.81
C LEU A 175 -14.53 3.34 -12.98
N SER A 176 -13.63 2.55 -13.55
CA SER A 176 -13.81 1.10 -13.71
C SER A 176 -13.87 0.38 -12.37
N VAL A 177 -12.97 0.73 -11.45
CA VAL A 177 -12.96 0.17 -10.08
C VAL A 177 -14.21 0.60 -9.32
N GLN A 178 -14.62 1.88 -9.40
CA GLN A 178 -15.83 2.36 -8.77
C GLN A 178 -17.07 1.60 -9.28
N ALA A 179 -17.20 1.43 -10.59
CA ALA A 179 -18.32 0.72 -11.20
C ALA A 179 -18.39 -0.74 -10.73
N MET A 180 -17.24 -1.43 -10.75
CA MET A 180 -17.15 -2.83 -10.30
C MET A 180 -17.52 -2.98 -8.82
N LEU A 181 -16.99 -2.13 -7.95
CA LEU A 181 -17.25 -2.21 -6.51
C LEU A 181 -18.71 -1.86 -6.17
N LYS A 182 -19.32 -0.89 -6.87
CA LYS A 182 -20.77 -0.61 -6.74
C LYS A 182 -21.64 -1.78 -7.16
N ASP A 183 -21.32 -2.44 -8.28
CA ASP A 183 -22.03 -3.64 -8.74
C ASP A 183 -21.91 -4.79 -7.74
N ALA A 184 -20.76 -4.93 -7.09
CA ALA A 184 -20.54 -5.88 -6.01
C ALA A 184 -21.18 -5.49 -4.66
N GLY A 185 -21.88 -4.35 -4.58
CA GLY A 185 -22.62 -3.91 -3.39
C GLY A 185 -21.80 -3.08 -2.39
N PHE A 186 -20.60 -2.67 -2.72
CA PHE A 186 -19.80 -1.79 -1.86
C PHE A 186 -20.26 -0.34 -1.94
N GLN A 187 -20.19 0.35 -0.81
CA GLN A 187 -20.34 1.81 -0.77
C GLN A 187 -18.99 2.44 -1.04
N VAL A 188 -18.87 3.15 -2.15
CA VAL A 188 -17.66 3.85 -2.57
C VAL A 188 -17.94 5.33 -2.80
N PRO A 189 -16.96 6.23 -2.58
CA PRO A 189 -17.14 7.66 -2.82
C PRO A 189 -17.58 7.97 -4.24
N GLU A 190 -18.41 9.00 -4.40
CA GLU A 190 -18.81 9.49 -5.73
C GLU A 190 -17.68 10.31 -6.36
N VAL A 191 -17.46 10.10 -7.66
CA VAL A 191 -16.50 10.87 -8.44
C VAL A 191 -17.20 12.11 -9.01
N ASN A 192 -16.62 13.27 -8.80
CA ASN A 192 -17.06 14.49 -9.48
C ASN A 192 -16.60 14.42 -10.94
N MET A 193 -17.50 14.00 -11.84
CA MET A 193 -17.18 13.80 -13.26
C MET A 193 -16.77 15.09 -13.96
N GLU A 194 -17.31 16.24 -13.58
CA GLU A 194 -16.90 17.53 -14.17
C GLU A 194 -15.44 17.85 -13.83
N ALA A 195 -15.02 17.59 -12.58
CA ALA A 195 -13.64 17.78 -12.16
C ALA A 195 -12.70 16.72 -12.76
N TYR A 196 -13.17 15.47 -12.89
CA TYR A 196 -12.40 14.37 -13.47
C TYR A 196 -12.05 14.59 -14.94
N MET A 197 -12.94 15.22 -15.72
CA MET A 197 -12.80 15.45 -17.16
C MET A 197 -12.00 16.72 -17.53
N LYS A 198 -11.60 17.53 -16.56
CA LYS A 198 -10.76 18.74 -16.76
C LYS A 198 -9.27 18.44 -16.69
#